data_4113651e8c076a5e26a19e2a62cbef7b
#
_entry.id   4113651e8c076a5e26a19e2a62cbef7b
#
_cell.length_a   1.000
_cell.length_b   1.000
_cell.length_c   1.000
_cell.angle_alpha   90.00
_cell.angle_beta   90.00
_cell.angle_gamma   90.00
#
_symmetry.space_group_name_H-M   'P 1'
#
loop_
_entity.id
_entity.type
_entity.pdbx_description
1 polymer ?
#
loop_
_entity_poly.entity_id
_entity_poly.type
_entity_poly.pdbx_seq_one_letter_code
_entity_poly.pdbx_strand_id
1 'polypeptide(L)'
;MAHKQILFRSAAREKLLRGATQLADAIRVTLGPRSKSVLIEKKWGVPIVCNDGVTIAKEFDLKDPEENLGARMLRQAAEKTGDMVGDGTSTATILAHAIFADGVRNVVAGASAIDIKRGLDRAAKRAIEALRGLSRPVKTRLEKAQVGAISAHNDPLIGELVADAMDKVGNEGVITVEESKTTETTLEVVEGMQFDRGFLSPYFITNPEKMEAVLEDALILISDRKIASLQDLLPLLELVAKSARPLLVVAEDVEGEALATLIVNQIRGALKSCAVKAPGFGDRRKAMLQDIAALTGGQVISEELGIKLDHVHLEQLGKAKRVVVDKDNTTIIGGAGDRKQIDGRIEQIRREIEKKTTGDYDREKLQERLAKLAGGVAVVRVGAPSESEMKSKKEALDDAISATKAAVAEGIVPGGGLTLLRCVGVLTAEEGKCEGDEKTGVQILKRALEAPTRQIAENSATDGGVVVARMLSGKGNEGFDAGRKEYVDLIEAGIIDPTKVVRVALENAVSVASVLLLTEATMTEIPEETKQRIPEQEMGL
;
A
#
# COMPACT_ATOMS: atom_id res chain seq x y z
N MET A 1 22.25 -30.73 -1.13
CA MET A 1 20.82 -30.40 -1.13
C MET A 1 20.34 -30.47 0.32
N ALA A 2 19.70 -29.42 0.83
CA ALA A 2 19.13 -29.47 2.16
C ALA A 2 18.04 -30.55 2.24
N HIS A 3 18.09 -31.36 3.30
CA HIS A 3 17.05 -32.37 3.55
C HIS A 3 15.74 -31.68 3.92
N LYS A 4 14.59 -32.21 3.45
CA LYS A 4 13.28 -31.66 3.72
C LYS A 4 12.49 -32.52 4.68
N GLN A 5 11.83 -31.89 5.63
CA GLN A 5 10.85 -32.49 6.51
C GLN A 5 9.46 -32.29 5.92
N ILE A 6 8.62 -33.31 6.02
CA ILE A 6 7.21 -33.24 5.57
C ILE A 6 6.31 -33.60 6.75
N LEU A 7 5.34 -32.72 7.05
CA LEU A 7 4.26 -33.00 8.00
C LEU A 7 2.92 -33.08 7.24
N PHE A 8 2.03 -33.91 7.76
CA PHE A 8 0.71 -34.14 7.15
C PHE A 8 -0.43 -33.90 8.13
N ARG A 9 -1.59 -33.57 7.59
CA ARG A 9 -2.89 -33.54 8.32
C ARG A 9 -2.86 -32.65 9.57
N SER A 10 -3.30 -33.21 10.71
CA SER A 10 -3.40 -32.47 11.99
C SER A 10 -2.05 -31.91 12.47
N ALA A 11 -0.96 -32.64 12.31
CA ALA A 11 0.36 -32.19 12.73
C ALA A 11 0.82 -30.95 11.94
N ALA A 12 0.59 -30.92 10.63
CA ALA A 12 0.88 -29.75 9.81
C ALA A 12 -0.01 -28.55 10.20
N ARG A 13 -1.32 -28.78 10.34
CA ARG A 13 -2.27 -27.71 10.69
C ARG A 13 -2.00 -27.12 12.07
N GLU A 14 -1.65 -27.95 13.06
CA GLU A 14 -1.33 -27.48 14.42
C GLU A 14 -0.11 -26.55 14.42
N LYS A 15 0.96 -26.93 13.70
CA LYS A 15 2.17 -26.12 13.56
C LYS A 15 1.88 -24.79 12.85
N LEU A 16 1.17 -24.85 11.71
CA LEU A 16 0.76 -23.66 10.98
C LEU A 16 -0.08 -22.70 11.85
N LEU A 17 -1.06 -23.25 12.60
CA LEU A 17 -1.92 -22.45 13.47
C LEU A 17 -1.12 -21.82 14.61
N ARG A 18 -0.18 -22.56 15.21
CA ARG A 18 0.66 -22.03 16.28
C ARG A 18 1.50 -20.84 15.83
N GLY A 19 2.15 -20.95 14.66
CA GLY A 19 2.92 -19.84 14.09
C GLY A 19 2.04 -18.64 13.70
N ALA A 20 0.89 -18.90 13.07
CA ALA A 20 -0.09 -17.87 12.75
C ALA A 20 -0.62 -17.15 14.02
N THR A 21 -0.84 -17.90 15.11
CA THR A 21 -1.31 -17.33 16.38
C THR A 21 -0.26 -16.42 17.00
N GLN A 22 1.02 -16.83 17.02
CA GLN A 22 2.10 -16.01 17.56
C GLN A 22 2.24 -14.68 16.81
N LEU A 23 2.15 -14.69 15.47
CA LEU A 23 2.16 -13.46 14.68
C LEU A 23 0.91 -12.60 14.98
N ALA A 24 -0.28 -13.20 14.98
CA ALA A 24 -1.51 -12.47 15.28
C ALA A 24 -1.48 -11.84 16.68
N ASP A 25 -0.92 -12.53 17.69
CA ASP A 25 -0.78 -12.01 19.05
C ASP A 25 0.17 -10.80 19.12
N ALA A 26 1.24 -10.80 18.32
CA ALA A 26 2.14 -9.66 18.22
C ALA A 26 1.46 -8.44 17.57
N ILE A 27 0.61 -8.65 16.55
CA ILE A 27 -0.04 -7.57 15.80
C ILE A 27 -1.29 -7.03 16.51
N ARG A 28 -2.11 -7.89 17.13
CA ARG A 28 -3.41 -7.48 17.71
C ARG A 28 -3.32 -6.38 18.75
N VAL A 29 -2.18 -6.24 19.44
CA VAL A 29 -1.97 -5.19 20.45
C VAL A 29 -1.92 -3.79 19.85
N THR A 30 -1.70 -3.67 18.54
CA THR A 30 -1.60 -2.41 17.83
C THR A 30 -2.95 -1.88 17.30
N LEU A 31 -4.05 -2.62 17.48
CA LEU A 31 -5.35 -2.24 16.94
C LEU A 31 -6.12 -1.30 17.88
N GLY A 32 -6.63 -0.20 17.29
CA GLY A 32 -7.54 0.74 17.94
C GLY A 32 -6.87 1.91 18.68
N PRO A 33 -7.67 2.84 19.24
CA PRO A 33 -7.18 4.12 19.78
C PRO A 33 -6.37 3.98 21.08
N ARG A 34 -6.45 2.84 21.74
CA ARG A 34 -5.64 2.48 22.91
C ARG A 34 -4.64 1.36 22.61
N SER A 35 -4.15 1.37 21.40
CA SER A 35 -3.11 0.47 20.91
C SER A 35 -1.82 0.59 21.72
N LYS A 36 -1.02 -0.49 21.67
CA LYS A 36 0.30 -0.57 22.28
C LYS A 36 1.32 -0.86 21.19
N SER A 37 2.56 -0.50 21.46
CA SER A 37 3.66 -0.76 20.54
C SER A 37 4.38 -2.06 20.86
N VAL A 38 5.04 -2.62 19.86
CA VAL A 38 5.93 -3.77 19.95
C VAL A 38 7.38 -3.28 19.85
N LEU A 39 8.23 -3.75 20.76
CA LEU A 39 9.67 -3.48 20.71
C LEU A 39 10.33 -4.58 19.87
N ILE A 40 10.98 -4.17 18.79
CA ILE A 40 11.63 -5.07 17.82
C ILE A 40 13.14 -4.90 17.92
N GLU A 41 13.85 -6.01 18.17
CA GLU A 41 15.30 -6.06 18.11
C GLU A 41 15.78 -6.02 16.65
N LYS A 42 16.79 -5.22 16.35
CA LYS A 42 17.45 -5.20 15.05
C LYS A 42 18.79 -5.91 15.14
N LYS A 43 19.16 -6.66 14.10
CA LYS A 43 20.49 -7.30 13.98
C LYS A 43 21.63 -6.30 14.12
N TRP A 44 21.41 -5.09 13.65
CA TRP A 44 22.37 -3.96 13.66
C TRP A 44 21.59 -2.69 14.00
N GLY A 45 22.11 -1.91 14.94
CA GLY A 45 21.50 -0.64 15.35
C GLY A 45 20.68 -0.71 16.63
N VAL A 46 19.85 0.29 16.87
CA VAL A 46 18.99 0.40 18.07
C VAL A 46 17.68 -0.37 17.85
N PRO A 47 17.11 -0.98 18.90
CA PRO A 47 15.76 -1.54 18.84
C PRO A 47 14.75 -0.48 18.41
N ILE A 48 13.75 -0.88 17.64
CA ILE A 48 12.68 0.00 17.20
C ILE A 48 11.38 -0.28 17.95
N VAL A 49 10.66 0.77 18.29
CA VAL A 49 9.30 0.70 18.83
C VAL A 49 8.36 0.87 17.64
N CYS A 50 7.52 -0.12 17.38
CA CYS A 50 6.64 -0.14 16.22
C CYS A 50 5.20 -0.45 16.64
N ASN A 51 4.24 0.23 16.02
CA ASN A 51 2.80 0.01 16.15
C ASN A 51 2.12 -0.27 14.80
N ASP A 52 2.88 -0.29 13.72
CA ASP A 52 2.38 -0.71 12.40
C ASP A 52 2.40 -2.23 12.25
N GLY A 53 1.24 -2.79 11.87
CA GLY A 53 1.05 -4.23 11.73
C GLY A 53 1.87 -4.86 10.61
N VAL A 54 2.10 -4.16 9.50
CA VAL A 54 2.91 -4.65 8.37
C VAL A 54 4.39 -4.71 8.74
N THR A 55 4.90 -3.67 9.38
CA THR A 55 6.30 -3.61 9.83
C THR A 55 6.59 -4.71 10.85
N ILE A 56 5.68 -4.92 11.83
CA ILE A 56 5.78 -6.03 12.77
C ILE A 56 5.78 -7.38 12.05
N ALA A 57 4.87 -7.56 11.08
CA ALA A 57 4.76 -8.80 10.32
C ALA A 57 6.02 -9.12 9.50
N LYS A 58 6.66 -8.12 8.91
CA LYS A 58 7.89 -8.27 8.11
C LYS A 58 9.10 -8.68 8.96
N GLU A 59 9.20 -8.17 10.18
CA GLU A 59 10.30 -8.46 11.10
C GLU A 59 10.07 -9.75 11.91
N PHE A 60 8.88 -10.35 11.81
CA PHE A 60 8.53 -11.53 12.58
C PHE A 60 9.05 -12.80 11.93
N ASP A 61 9.94 -13.53 12.63
CA ASP A 61 10.52 -14.79 12.18
C ASP A 61 10.63 -15.78 13.35
N LEU A 62 10.27 -17.03 13.12
CA LEU A 62 10.24 -18.05 14.13
C LEU A 62 11.34 -19.10 13.89
N LYS A 63 11.88 -19.64 15.00
CA LYS A 63 12.94 -20.65 14.93
C LYS A 63 12.45 -21.99 14.36
N ASP A 64 11.21 -22.39 14.64
CA ASP A 64 10.60 -23.60 14.10
C ASP A 64 10.14 -23.33 12.66
N PRO A 65 10.67 -24.06 11.64
CA PRO A 65 10.37 -23.77 10.23
C PRO A 65 8.89 -23.95 9.86
N GLU A 66 8.17 -24.91 10.47
CA GLU A 66 6.76 -25.16 10.20
C GLU A 66 5.88 -24.09 10.84
N GLU A 67 6.20 -23.67 12.06
CA GLU A 67 5.50 -22.55 12.71
C GLU A 67 5.77 -21.25 11.93
N ASN A 68 7.02 -21.05 11.52
CA ASN A 68 7.38 -19.89 10.70
C ASN A 68 6.64 -19.86 9.36
N LEU A 69 6.40 -21.02 8.74
CA LEU A 69 5.61 -21.11 7.51
C LEU A 69 4.18 -20.61 7.75
N GLY A 70 3.55 -20.96 8.87
CA GLY A 70 2.23 -20.48 9.27
C GLY A 70 2.19 -18.96 9.50
N ALA A 71 3.19 -18.43 10.20
CA ALA A 71 3.35 -16.98 10.41
C ALA A 71 3.54 -16.24 9.07
N ARG A 72 4.42 -16.73 8.19
CA ARG A 72 4.67 -16.14 6.85
C ARG A 72 3.46 -16.16 5.94
N MET A 73 2.63 -17.20 6.02
CA MET A 73 1.36 -17.24 5.28
C MET A 73 0.37 -16.21 5.80
N LEU A 74 0.24 -16.08 7.14
CA LEU A 74 -0.64 -15.06 7.74
C LEU A 74 -0.15 -13.64 7.43
N ARG A 75 1.17 -13.41 7.41
CA ARG A 75 1.78 -12.14 7.03
C ARG A 75 1.32 -11.63 5.67
N GLN A 76 1.05 -12.53 4.71
CA GLN A 76 0.54 -12.14 3.40
C GLN A 76 -0.79 -11.37 3.46
N ALA A 77 -1.61 -11.57 4.49
CA ALA A 77 -2.85 -10.80 4.66
C ALA A 77 -2.54 -9.33 4.99
N ALA A 78 -1.56 -9.08 5.85
CA ALA A 78 -1.09 -7.73 6.16
C ALA A 78 -0.42 -7.07 4.95
N GLU A 79 0.56 -7.75 4.32
CA GLU A 79 1.33 -7.23 3.18
C GLU A 79 0.42 -6.85 2.01
N LYS A 80 -0.44 -7.77 1.55
CA LYS A 80 -1.37 -7.49 0.43
C LYS A 80 -2.34 -6.35 0.75
N THR A 81 -2.78 -6.22 1.99
CA THR A 81 -3.68 -5.13 2.40
C THR A 81 -2.91 -3.80 2.42
N GLY A 82 -1.72 -3.77 2.99
CA GLY A 82 -0.83 -2.61 2.96
C GLY A 82 -0.52 -2.14 1.54
N ASP A 83 -0.13 -3.08 0.65
CA ASP A 83 0.20 -2.78 -0.75
C ASP A 83 -1.00 -2.21 -1.54
N MET A 84 -2.23 -2.64 -1.23
CA MET A 84 -3.43 -2.21 -1.97
C MET A 84 -4.05 -0.91 -1.46
N VAL A 85 -4.01 -0.67 -0.16
CA VAL A 85 -4.76 0.44 0.46
C VAL A 85 -3.99 1.21 1.53
N GLY A 86 -2.78 0.78 1.87
CA GLY A 86 -1.87 1.45 2.82
C GLY A 86 -2.29 1.39 4.28
N ASP A 87 -3.45 0.80 4.61
CA ASP A 87 -4.00 0.72 5.96
C ASP A 87 -4.80 -0.57 6.15
N GLY A 88 -5.29 -0.85 7.38
CA GLY A 88 -6.12 -2.02 7.70
C GLY A 88 -5.34 -3.33 7.84
N THR A 89 -4.03 -3.30 7.91
CA THR A 89 -3.13 -4.46 7.96
C THR A 89 -3.35 -5.30 9.22
N SER A 90 -3.50 -4.67 10.38
CA SER A 90 -3.81 -5.34 11.65
C SER A 90 -5.20 -5.98 11.61
N THR A 91 -6.20 -5.30 11.05
CA THR A 91 -7.57 -5.82 10.87
C THR A 91 -7.57 -7.07 9.98
N ALA A 92 -6.86 -7.03 8.83
CA ALA A 92 -6.75 -8.16 7.92
C ALA A 92 -6.12 -9.38 8.61
N THR A 93 -5.05 -9.17 9.39
CA THR A 93 -4.36 -10.23 10.13
C THR A 93 -5.25 -10.87 11.19
N ILE A 94 -5.96 -10.06 11.97
CA ILE A 94 -6.87 -10.54 13.03
C ILE A 94 -8.03 -11.34 12.43
N LEU A 95 -8.63 -10.85 11.34
CA LEU A 95 -9.70 -11.55 10.63
C LEU A 95 -9.18 -12.88 10.05
N ALA A 96 -8.04 -12.87 9.37
CA ALA A 96 -7.47 -14.08 8.78
C ALA A 96 -7.14 -15.13 9.85
N HIS A 97 -6.56 -14.72 10.98
CA HIS A 97 -6.31 -15.60 12.12
C HIS A 97 -7.61 -16.17 12.71
N ALA A 98 -8.64 -15.34 12.92
CA ALA A 98 -9.92 -15.77 13.48
C ALA A 98 -10.61 -16.80 12.58
N ILE A 99 -10.61 -16.58 11.26
CA ILE A 99 -11.16 -17.52 10.26
C ILE A 99 -10.36 -18.82 10.27
N PHE A 100 -9.03 -18.74 10.26
CA PHE A 100 -8.16 -19.89 10.21
C PHE A 100 -8.27 -20.73 11.49
N ALA A 101 -8.21 -20.11 12.66
CA ALA A 101 -8.29 -20.80 13.95
C ALA A 101 -9.62 -21.56 14.14
N ASP A 102 -10.74 -20.93 13.78
CA ASP A 102 -12.04 -21.58 13.88
C ASP A 102 -12.22 -22.64 12.77
N GLY A 103 -11.74 -22.38 11.57
CA GLY A 103 -11.74 -23.31 10.45
C GLY A 103 -10.96 -24.59 10.75
N VAL A 104 -9.74 -24.48 11.32
CA VAL A 104 -8.92 -25.65 11.71
C VAL A 104 -9.68 -26.53 12.70
N ARG A 105 -10.37 -25.96 13.70
CA ARG A 105 -11.16 -26.74 14.68
C ARG A 105 -12.22 -27.58 14.00
N ASN A 106 -12.93 -27.01 13.02
CA ASN A 106 -13.98 -27.72 12.27
C ASN A 106 -13.38 -28.79 11.34
N VAL A 107 -12.28 -28.51 10.65
CA VAL A 107 -11.61 -29.49 9.77
C VAL A 107 -11.05 -30.67 10.57
N VAL A 108 -10.46 -30.43 11.75
CA VAL A 108 -9.99 -31.47 12.67
C VAL A 108 -11.16 -32.31 13.19
N ALA A 109 -12.33 -31.70 13.39
CA ALA A 109 -13.57 -32.40 13.75
C ALA A 109 -14.20 -33.21 12.60
N GLY A 110 -13.62 -33.16 11.38
CA GLY A 110 -14.03 -33.97 10.22
C GLY A 110 -14.77 -33.22 9.12
N ALA A 111 -14.92 -31.89 9.23
CA ALA A 111 -15.55 -31.09 8.20
C ALA A 111 -14.66 -30.98 6.94
N SER A 112 -15.31 -30.91 5.77
CA SER A 112 -14.65 -30.74 4.47
C SER A 112 -14.06 -29.33 4.33
N ALA A 113 -12.72 -29.22 4.25
CA ALA A 113 -12.04 -27.93 4.05
C ALA A 113 -12.47 -27.23 2.74
N ILE A 114 -12.80 -28.02 1.69
CA ILE A 114 -13.24 -27.50 0.40
C ILE A 114 -14.64 -26.86 0.53
N ASP A 115 -15.56 -27.49 1.24
CA ASP A 115 -16.91 -26.97 1.40
C ASP A 115 -16.94 -25.80 2.39
N ILE A 116 -16.12 -25.84 3.46
CA ILE A 116 -15.88 -24.68 4.31
C ILE A 116 -15.40 -23.48 3.47
N LYS A 117 -14.41 -23.70 2.57
CA LYS A 117 -13.94 -22.62 1.69
C LYS A 117 -15.06 -22.08 0.81
N ARG A 118 -15.91 -22.92 0.22
CA ARG A 118 -17.07 -22.47 -0.58
C ARG A 118 -18.00 -21.59 0.24
N GLY A 119 -18.27 -22.00 1.49
CA GLY A 119 -19.06 -21.21 2.43
C GLY A 119 -18.43 -19.87 2.79
N LEU A 120 -17.11 -19.84 3.01
CA LEU A 120 -16.34 -18.60 3.26
C LEU A 120 -16.40 -17.66 2.06
N ASP A 121 -16.15 -18.15 0.83
CA ASP A 121 -16.19 -17.35 -0.39
C ASP A 121 -17.58 -16.73 -0.62
N ARG A 122 -18.63 -17.53 -0.39
CA ARG A 122 -20.02 -17.08 -0.50
C ARG A 122 -20.37 -16.03 0.54
N ALA A 123 -20.00 -16.26 1.80
CA ALA A 123 -20.20 -15.33 2.89
C ALA A 123 -19.43 -14.02 2.69
N ALA A 124 -18.16 -14.08 2.24
CA ALA A 124 -17.36 -12.90 1.95
C ALA A 124 -18.01 -12.03 0.88
N LYS A 125 -18.48 -12.63 -0.23
CA LYS A 125 -19.19 -11.89 -1.28
C LYS A 125 -20.41 -11.14 -0.74
N ARG A 126 -21.21 -11.79 0.10
CA ARG A 126 -22.40 -11.20 0.72
C ARG A 126 -22.06 -10.10 1.72
N ALA A 127 -21.02 -10.31 2.55
CA ALA A 127 -20.55 -9.29 3.48
C ALA A 127 -20.05 -8.04 2.72
N ILE A 128 -19.31 -8.21 1.62
CA ILE A 128 -18.82 -7.11 0.78
C ILE A 128 -19.97 -6.34 0.12
N GLU A 129 -20.99 -7.03 -0.39
CA GLU A 129 -22.20 -6.41 -0.94
C GLU A 129 -22.90 -5.56 0.13
N ALA A 130 -23.07 -6.10 1.34
CA ALA A 130 -23.68 -5.38 2.47
C ALA A 130 -22.83 -4.16 2.89
N LEU A 131 -21.50 -4.33 2.99
CA LEU A 131 -20.56 -3.27 3.33
C LEU A 131 -20.64 -2.09 2.34
N ARG A 132 -20.68 -2.38 1.04
CA ARG A 132 -20.87 -1.35 0.01
C ARG A 132 -22.21 -0.63 0.15
N GLY A 133 -23.26 -1.33 0.57
CA GLY A 133 -24.58 -0.74 0.84
C GLY A 133 -24.62 0.18 2.06
N LEU A 134 -23.68 0.03 3.00
CA LEU A 134 -23.53 0.89 4.17
C LEU A 134 -22.62 2.10 3.90
N SER A 135 -21.88 2.09 2.80
CA SER A 135 -20.94 3.14 2.44
C SER A 135 -21.65 4.45 2.09
N ARG A 136 -21.08 5.57 2.53
CA ARG A 136 -21.46 6.89 2.11
C ARG A 136 -20.25 7.68 1.57
N PRO A 137 -20.43 8.54 0.55
CA PRO A 137 -19.32 9.32 0.01
C PRO A 137 -18.78 10.33 1.03
N VAL A 138 -17.47 10.58 0.99
CA VAL A 138 -16.83 11.67 1.73
C VAL A 138 -17.24 13.01 1.10
N LYS A 139 -17.80 13.93 1.90
CA LYS A 139 -18.32 15.20 1.39
C LYS A 139 -17.57 16.41 1.90
N THR A 140 -17.00 16.34 3.09
CA THR A 140 -16.45 17.50 3.79
C THR A 140 -14.96 17.34 4.07
N ARG A 141 -14.26 18.48 4.20
CA ARG A 141 -12.86 18.52 4.65
C ARG A 141 -12.71 17.88 6.04
N LEU A 142 -13.70 18.11 6.93
CA LEU A 142 -13.70 17.52 8.27
C LEU A 142 -13.68 15.98 8.21
N GLU A 143 -14.47 15.37 7.35
CA GLU A 143 -14.47 13.91 7.20
C GLU A 143 -13.13 13.38 6.68
N LYS A 144 -12.46 14.10 5.75
CA LYS A 144 -11.10 13.77 5.31
C LYS A 144 -10.12 13.82 6.47
N ALA A 145 -10.18 14.88 7.30
CA ALA A 145 -9.34 15.04 8.47
C ALA A 145 -9.59 13.95 9.52
N GLN A 146 -10.85 13.56 9.75
CA GLN A 146 -11.21 12.50 10.67
C GLN A 146 -10.67 11.13 10.21
N VAL A 147 -10.81 10.78 8.93
CA VAL A 147 -10.22 9.56 8.36
C VAL A 147 -8.71 9.56 8.54
N GLY A 148 -8.03 10.64 8.15
CA GLY A 148 -6.59 10.76 8.30
C GLY A 148 -6.13 10.68 9.75
N ALA A 149 -6.86 11.31 10.68
CA ALA A 149 -6.54 11.24 12.11
C ALA A 149 -6.66 9.81 12.66
N ILE A 150 -7.72 9.08 12.31
CA ILE A 150 -7.92 7.71 12.78
C ILE A 150 -6.81 6.78 12.27
N SER A 151 -6.48 6.85 11.01
CA SER A 151 -5.38 6.07 10.42
C SER A 151 -4.02 6.43 11.02
N ALA A 152 -3.83 7.69 11.42
CA ALA A 152 -2.65 8.17 12.14
C ALA A 152 -2.75 8.00 13.68
N HIS A 153 -3.31 6.91 14.16
CA HIS A 153 -3.46 6.60 15.59
C HIS A 153 -4.16 7.67 16.44
N ASN A 154 -5.18 8.32 15.87
CA ASN A 154 -5.94 9.44 16.43
C ASN A 154 -5.11 10.74 16.61
N ASP A 155 -4.13 10.99 15.75
CA ASP A 155 -3.44 12.27 15.71
C ASP A 155 -4.22 13.29 14.85
N PRO A 156 -4.90 14.28 15.46
CA PRO A 156 -5.69 15.26 14.73
C PRO A 156 -4.81 16.20 13.88
N LEU A 157 -3.55 16.43 14.25
CA LEU A 157 -2.65 17.30 13.50
C LEU A 157 -2.29 16.66 12.16
N ILE A 158 -2.03 15.35 12.14
CA ILE A 158 -1.78 14.60 10.90
C ILE A 158 -3.05 14.60 10.03
N GLY A 159 -4.23 14.36 10.62
CA GLY A 159 -5.49 14.40 9.89
C GLY A 159 -5.75 15.73 9.21
N GLU A 160 -5.59 16.84 9.93
CA GLU A 160 -5.75 18.20 9.38
C GLU A 160 -4.74 18.47 8.25
N LEU A 161 -3.48 18.08 8.43
CA LEU A 161 -2.41 18.26 7.44
C LEU A 161 -2.71 17.52 6.13
N VAL A 162 -3.21 16.28 6.22
CA VAL A 162 -3.60 15.49 5.04
C VAL A 162 -4.82 16.10 4.36
N ALA A 163 -5.84 16.55 5.11
CA ALA A 163 -7.00 17.23 4.55
C ALA A 163 -6.60 18.52 3.83
N ASP A 164 -5.71 19.33 4.41
CA ASP A 164 -5.18 20.55 3.77
C ASP A 164 -4.38 20.23 2.50
N ALA A 165 -3.58 19.18 2.52
CA ALA A 165 -2.85 18.73 1.34
C ALA A 165 -3.82 18.34 0.22
N MET A 166 -4.84 17.53 0.53
CA MET A 166 -5.83 17.11 -0.46
C MET A 166 -6.67 18.26 -1.00
N ASP A 167 -7.02 19.24 -0.18
CA ASP A 167 -7.78 20.40 -0.64
C ASP A 167 -6.96 21.30 -1.58
N LYS A 168 -5.64 21.37 -1.38
CA LYS A 168 -4.73 22.14 -2.25
C LYS A 168 -4.48 21.48 -3.60
N VAL A 169 -4.31 20.14 -3.64
CA VAL A 169 -3.99 19.42 -4.89
C VAL A 169 -5.20 18.73 -5.53
N GLY A 170 -6.35 18.71 -4.84
CA GLY A 170 -7.56 18.02 -5.28
C GLY A 170 -7.55 16.52 -4.97
N ASN A 171 -8.66 15.86 -5.25
CA ASN A 171 -8.86 14.45 -4.91
C ASN A 171 -7.93 13.50 -5.70
N GLU A 172 -7.60 13.85 -6.93
CA GLU A 172 -6.67 13.11 -7.81
C GLU A 172 -5.21 13.59 -7.66
N GLY A 173 -4.98 14.57 -6.78
CA GLY A 173 -3.67 15.16 -6.56
C GLY A 173 -2.71 14.22 -5.85
N VAL A 174 -1.44 14.45 -6.06
CA VAL A 174 -0.35 13.65 -5.46
C VAL A 174 0.10 14.31 -4.16
N ILE A 175 0.21 13.51 -3.12
CA ILE A 175 0.80 13.91 -1.85
C ILE A 175 2.00 13.01 -1.60
N THR A 176 3.17 13.60 -1.37
CA THR A 176 4.41 12.89 -1.05
C THR A 176 4.92 13.30 0.33
N VAL A 177 5.55 12.36 1.02
CA VAL A 177 6.12 12.60 2.35
C VAL A 177 7.64 12.55 2.24
N GLU A 178 8.30 13.63 2.65
CA GLU A 178 9.75 13.77 2.67
C GLU A 178 10.25 14.04 4.09
N GLU A 179 11.49 13.69 4.35
CA GLU A 179 12.15 14.02 5.62
C GLU A 179 12.63 15.47 5.62
N SER A 180 12.34 16.19 6.71
CA SER A 180 12.85 17.53 6.93
C SER A 180 14.16 17.50 7.72
N LYS A 181 15.00 18.48 7.49
CA LYS A 181 16.19 18.71 8.32
C LYS A 181 15.88 19.52 9.58
N THR A 182 14.64 19.98 9.72
CA THR A 182 14.16 20.77 10.87
C THR A 182 13.21 19.94 11.72
N THR A 183 12.87 20.42 12.90
CA THR A 183 11.91 19.77 13.80
C THR A 183 10.45 20.07 13.42
N GLU A 184 10.22 21.02 12.51
CA GLU A 184 8.87 21.42 12.10
C GLU A 184 8.40 20.65 10.85
N THR A 185 7.14 20.22 10.88
CA THR A 185 6.48 19.63 9.72
C THR A 185 5.84 20.72 8.87
N THR A 186 6.13 20.73 7.58
CA THR A 186 5.65 21.77 6.64
C THR A 186 4.94 21.14 5.43
N LEU A 187 3.96 21.86 4.89
CA LEU A 187 3.23 21.49 3.67
C LEU A 187 3.52 22.53 2.58
N GLU A 188 4.12 22.10 1.50
CA GLU A 188 4.39 22.90 0.30
C GLU A 188 3.71 22.27 -0.92
N VAL A 189 3.15 23.08 -1.81
CA VAL A 189 2.67 22.61 -3.12
C VAL A 189 3.67 23.06 -4.18
N VAL A 190 4.13 22.10 -4.96
CA VAL A 190 5.11 22.33 -6.03
C VAL A 190 4.56 21.87 -7.37
N GLU A 191 5.12 22.42 -8.46
CA GLU A 191 4.82 21.94 -9.81
C GLU A 191 5.22 20.47 -9.91
N GLY A 192 4.32 19.61 -10.39
CA GLY A 192 4.58 18.18 -10.49
C GLY A 192 3.40 17.40 -11.01
N MET A 193 3.63 16.15 -11.34
CA MET A 193 2.57 15.23 -11.76
C MET A 193 2.94 13.78 -11.48
N GLN A 194 1.93 12.91 -11.39
CA GLN A 194 2.08 11.48 -11.34
C GLN A 194 1.40 10.82 -12.54
N PHE A 195 2.00 9.74 -13.05
CA PHE A 195 1.37 8.89 -14.06
C PHE A 195 1.60 7.40 -13.77
N ASP A 196 0.67 6.58 -14.23
CA ASP A 196 0.55 5.15 -13.90
C ASP A 196 1.51 4.31 -14.75
N ARG A 197 2.81 4.46 -14.55
CA ARG A 197 3.88 3.63 -15.11
C ARG A 197 5.01 3.57 -14.12
N GLY A 198 5.37 2.36 -13.71
CA GLY A 198 6.50 2.10 -12.83
C GLY A 198 7.78 1.76 -13.59
N PHE A 199 8.81 1.43 -12.84
CA PHE A 199 10.11 1.07 -13.41
C PHE A 199 10.05 -0.22 -14.25
N LEU A 200 10.84 -0.25 -15.33
CA LEU A 200 10.93 -1.42 -16.22
C LEU A 200 11.74 -2.57 -15.62
N SER A 201 12.50 -2.32 -14.56
CA SER A 201 13.31 -3.33 -13.89
C SER A 201 13.50 -3.01 -12.41
N PRO A 202 13.36 -4.00 -11.52
CA PRO A 202 13.66 -3.83 -10.09
C PRO A 202 15.11 -3.42 -9.79
N TYR A 203 16.02 -3.62 -10.72
CA TYR A 203 17.42 -3.20 -10.57
C TYR A 203 17.63 -1.67 -10.56
N PHE A 204 16.60 -0.90 -10.88
CA PHE A 204 16.62 0.56 -10.75
C PHE A 204 16.32 1.04 -9.31
N ILE A 205 15.86 0.17 -8.43
CA ILE A 205 15.51 0.52 -7.05
C ILE A 205 16.73 1.07 -6.33
N THR A 206 16.56 2.26 -5.73
CA THR A 206 17.58 2.93 -4.90
C THR A 206 17.20 2.92 -3.43
N ASN A 207 15.92 2.76 -3.12
CA ASN A 207 15.38 2.61 -1.77
C ASN A 207 14.70 1.24 -1.63
N PRO A 208 15.40 0.22 -1.10
CA PRO A 208 14.83 -1.13 -0.95
C PRO A 208 13.68 -1.21 0.08
N GLU A 209 13.65 -0.34 1.08
CA GLU A 209 12.60 -0.35 2.11
C GLU A 209 11.22 -0.03 1.53
N LYS A 210 11.16 0.95 0.61
CA LYS A 210 9.92 1.34 -0.09
C LYS A 210 9.79 0.74 -1.49
N MET A 211 10.78 -0.03 -1.95
CA MET A 211 10.84 -0.58 -3.31
C MET A 211 10.72 0.51 -4.39
N GLU A 212 11.39 1.64 -4.20
CA GLU A 212 11.33 2.82 -5.06
C GLU A 212 12.70 3.16 -5.68
N ALA A 213 12.68 3.71 -6.89
CA ALA A 213 13.81 4.40 -7.49
C ALA A 213 13.65 5.91 -7.27
N VAL A 214 14.55 6.51 -6.50
CA VAL A 214 14.55 7.94 -6.19
C VAL A 214 15.72 8.61 -6.90
N LEU A 215 15.42 9.62 -7.73
CA LEU A 215 16.38 10.38 -8.50
C LEU A 215 16.29 11.86 -8.10
N GLU A 216 17.34 12.39 -7.47
CA GLU A 216 17.42 13.79 -7.05
C GLU A 216 18.09 14.64 -8.14
N ASP A 217 17.55 15.82 -8.43
CA ASP A 217 18.00 16.73 -9.51
C ASP A 217 18.07 16.04 -10.89
N ALA A 218 17.02 15.27 -11.20
CA ALA A 218 16.99 14.39 -12.34
C ALA A 218 16.92 15.13 -13.68
N LEU A 219 17.63 14.59 -14.67
CA LEU A 219 17.40 14.85 -16.10
C LEU A 219 16.35 13.86 -16.61
N ILE A 220 15.50 14.30 -17.53
CA ILE A 220 14.38 13.49 -18.04
C ILE A 220 14.43 13.46 -19.57
N LEU A 221 14.72 12.30 -20.13
CA LEU A 221 14.58 12.04 -21.55
C LEU A 221 13.12 11.66 -21.83
N ILE A 222 12.48 12.38 -22.75
CA ILE A 222 11.07 12.16 -23.13
C ILE A 222 11.04 11.77 -24.61
N SER A 223 10.67 10.52 -24.91
CA SER A 223 10.65 10.00 -26.29
C SER A 223 9.31 9.34 -26.60
N ASP A 224 8.79 9.57 -27.79
CA ASP A 224 7.60 8.89 -28.30
C ASP A 224 7.91 7.53 -28.95
N ARG A 225 9.18 7.14 -28.97
CA ARG A 225 9.70 5.96 -29.65
C ARG A 225 10.11 4.87 -28.65
N LYS A 226 10.22 3.66 -29.18
CA LYS A 226 10.86 2.53 -28.54
C LYS A 226 12.37 2.66 -28.64
N ILE A 227 13.06 2.49 -27.52
CA ILE A 227 14.52 2.56 -27.43
C ILE A 227 15.07 1.15 -27.16
N ALA A 228 15.65 0.54 -28.19
CA ALA A 228 16.24 -0.80 -28.11
C ALA A 228 17.76 -0.81 -28.37
N SER A 229 18.25 0.10 -29.24
CA SER A 229 19.65 0.19 -29.63
C SER A 229 20.46 1.01 -28.62
N LEU A 230 21.58 0.44 -28.18
CA LEU A 230 22.55 1.17 -27.37
C LEU A 230 23.21 2.30 -28.16
N GLN A 231 23.46 2.11 -29.46
CA GLN A 231 24.17 3.10 -30.30
C GLN A 231 23.45 4.43 -30.35
N ASP A 232 22.12 4.41 -30.37
CA ASP A 232 21.30 5.62 -30.40
C ASP A 232 21.32 6.38 -29.07
N LEU A 233 21.46 5.65 -27.95
CA LEU A 233 21.42 6.20 -26.58
C LEU A 233 22.82 6.60 -26.07
N LEU A 234 23.88 5.99 -26.58
CA LEU A 234 25.24 6.12 -26.06
C LEU A 234 25.74 7.57 -25.99
N PRO A 235 25.58 8.41 -27.05
CA PRO A 235 26.04 9.80 -26.98
C PRO A 235 25.39 10.59 -25.85
N LEU A 236 24.09 10.35 -25.61
CA LEU A 236 23.37 11.00 -24.52
C LEU A 236 23.85 10.51 -23.15
N LEU A 237 24.07 9.19 -22.99
CA LEU A 237 24.56 8.63 -21.72
C LEU A 237 25.93 9.19 -21.34
N GLU A 238 26.83 9.42 -22.32
CA GLU A 238 28.12 10.04 -22.09
C GLU A 238 28.00 11.50 -21.61
N LEU A 239 27.06 12.26 -22.19
CA LEU A 239 26.78 13.63 -21.78
C LEU A 239 26.19 13.69 -20.36
N VAL A 240 25.24 12.79 -20.06
CA VAL A 240 24.61 12.70 -18.76
C VAL A 240 25.62 12.25 -17.70
N ALA A 241 26.47 11.27 -17.99
CA ALA A 241 27.51 10.81 -17.07
C ALA A 241 28.50 11.94 -16.71
N LYS A 242 28.88 12.78 -17.68
CA LYS A 242 29.72 13.97 -17.45
C LYS A 242 29.03 15.01 -16.56
N SER A 243 27.70 15.11 -16.60
CA SER A 243 26.93 16.04 -15.77
C SER A 243 26.78 15.58 -14.31
N ALA A 244 27.11 14.33 -14.01
CA ALA A 244 26.91 13.65 -12.72
C ALA A 244 25.46 13.70 -12.19
N ARG A 245 24.47 13.95 -13.05
CA ARG A 245 23.04 13.98 -12.71
C ARG A 245 22.37 12.67 -13.06
N PRO A 246 21.39 12.21 -12.27
CA PRO A 246 20.61 11.02 -12.61
C PRO A 246 19.71 11.24 -13.81
N LEU A 247 19.41 10.15 -14.53
CA LEU A 247 18.59 10.15 -15.75
C LEU A 247 17.33 9.34 -15.56
N LEU A 248 16.16 9.95 -15.77
CA LEU A 248 14.91 9.25 -16.04
C LEU A 248 14.72 9.14 -17.57
N VAL A 249 14.45 7.94 -18.06
CA VAL A 249 14.07 7.70 -19.44
C VAL A 249 12.57 7.38 -19.51
N VAL A 250 11.80 8.25 -20.14
CA VAL A 250 10.38 8.06 -20.44
C VAL A 250 10.24 7.82 -21.93
N ALA A 251 9.95 6.59 -22.33
CA ALA A 251 9.86 6.22 -23.74
C ALA A 251 8.67 5.29 -23.99
N GLU A 252 8.28 5.10 -25.26
CA GLU A 252 7.23 4.13 -25.60
C GLU A 252 7.53 2.76 -24.97
N ASP A 253 8.76 2.30 -25.12
CA ASP A 253 9.35 1.15 -24.45
C ASP A 253 10.86 1.29 -24.40
N VAL A 254 11.52 0.65 -23.42
CA VAL A 254 12.97 0.53 -23.38
C VAL A 254 13.30 -0.95 -23.21
N GLU A 255 14.03 -1.52 -24.16
CA GLU A 255 14.33 -2.96 -24.16
C GLU A 255 15.72 -3.26 -24.71
N GLY A 256 16.07 -4.53 -24.79
CA GLY A 256 17.29 -5.03 -25.43
C GLY A 256 18.57 -4.47 -24.80
N GLU A 257 19.51 -4.07 -25.65
CA GLU A 257 20.83 -3.57 -25.24
C GLU A 257 20.75 -2.23 -24.48
N ALA A 258 19.79 -1.37 -24.85
CA ALA A 258 19.59 -0.08 -24.17
C ALA A 258 19.19 -0.28 -22.71
N LEU A 259 18.20 -1.14 -22.42
CA LEU A 259 17.76 -1.44 -21.06
C LEU A 259 18.87 -2.12 -20.25
N ALA A 260 19.54 -3.13 -20.84
CA ALA A 260 20.64 -3.84 -20.19
C ALA A 260 21.78 -2.88 -19.80
N THR A 261 22.13 -1.94 -20.66
CA THR A 261 23.17 -0.95 -20.39
C THR A 261 22.79 0.00 -19.26
N LEU A 262 21.54 0.50 -19.23
CA LEU A 262 21.06 1.34 -18.12
C LEU A 262 21.14 0.58 -16.78
N ILE A 263 20.72 -0.69 -16.76
CA ILE A 263 20.77 -1.53 -15.56
C ILE A 263 22.22 -1.76 -15.10
N VAL A 264 23.12 -2.11 -16.03
CA VAL A 264 24.54 -2.36 -15.68
C VAL A 264 25.20 -1.11 -15.12
N ASN A 265 24.94 0.08 -15.71
CA ASN A 265 25.49 1.34 -15.21
C ASN A 265 24.91 1.72 -13.84
N GLN A 266 23.62 1.47 -13.62
CA GLN A 266 22.97 1.65 -12.31
C GLN A 266 23.61 0.75 -11.24
N ILE A 267 23.77 -0.55 -11.51
CA ILE A 267 24.38 -1.51 -10.57
C ILE A 267 25.84 -1.14 -10.26
N ARG A 268 26.60 -0.70 -11.26
CA ARG A 268 27.99 -0.26 -11.10
C ARG A 268 28.13 1.10 -10.43
N GLY A 269 27.03 1.82 -10.23
CA GLY A 269 27.06 3.18 -9.70
C GLY A 269 27.69 4.22 -10.63
N ALA A 270 27.93 3.87 -11.90
CA ALA A 270 28.53 4.76 -12.90
C ALA A 270 27.52 5.83 -13.38
N LEU A 271 26.25 5.47 -13.48
CA LEU A 271 25.16 6.38 -13.83
C LEU A 271 23.91 5.97 -13.07
N LYS A 272 23.39 6.85 -12.23
CA LYS A 272 22.06 6.66 -11.61
C LYS A 272 20.99 6.87 -12.69
N SER A 273 20.21 5.84 -12.97
CA SER A 273 19.18 5.91 -14.01
C SER A 273 17.95 5.10 -13.65
N CYS A 274 16.82 5.46 -14.26
CA CYS A 274 15.61 4.66 -14.24
C CYS A 274 14.92 4.77 -15.61
N ALA A 275 14.30 3.69 -16.06
CA ALA A 275 13.54 3.68 -17.30
C ALA A 275 12.09 3.27 -17.03
N VAL A 276 11.16 4.00 -17.62
CA VAL A 276 9.71 3.80 -17.50
C VAL A 276 9.03 3.88 -18.86
N LYS A 277 7.89 3.21 -19.00
CA LYS A 277 7.07 3.36 -20.22
C LYS A 277 6.32 4.69 -20.19
N ALA A 278 6.18 5.29 -21.37
CA ALA A 278 5.32 6.46 -21.55
C ALA A 278 3.85 6.13 -21.20
N PRO A 279 3.15 7.03 -20.50
CA PRO A 279 1.75 6.83 -20.15
C PRO A 279 0.84 6.96 -21.39
N GLY A 280 -0.26 6.19 -21.39
CA GLY A 280 -1.24 6.19 -22.48
C GLY A 280 -0.82 5.42 -23.74
N PHE A 281 -1.64 5.49 -24.79
CA PHE A 281 -1.45 4.84 -26.08
C PHE A 281 -1.82 5.80 -27.21
N GLY A 282 -1.18 5.64 -28.40
CA GLY A 282 -1.49 6.44 -29.59
C GLY A 282 -1.37 7.94 -29.35
N ASP A 283 -2.36 8.71 -29.80
CA ASP A 283 -2.37 10.18 -29.68
C ASP A 283 -2.43 10.65 -28.22
N ARG A 284 -3.05 9.88 -27.33
CA ARG A 284 -3.05 10.19 -25.88
C ARG A 284 -1.64 10.11 -25.29
N ARG A 285 -0.84 9.12 -25.70
CA ARG A 285 0.57 9.03 -25.28
C ARG A 285 1.35 10.26 -25.72
N LYS A 286 1.22 10.69 -26.99
CA LYS A 286 1.86 11.91 -27.49
C LYS A 286 1.44 13.14 -26.67
N ALA A 287 0.17 13.27 -26.37
CA ALA A 287 -0.35 14.37 -25.58
C ALA A 287 0.20 14.39 -24.14
N MET A 288 0.29 13.21 -23.47
CA MET A 288 0.84 13.09 -22.12
C MET A 288 2.36 13.35 -22.11
N LEU A 289 3.11 12.90 -23.11
CA LEU A 289 4.53 13.23 -23.25
C LEU A 289 4.75 14.74 -23.40
N GLN A 290 3.87 15.45 -24.13
CA GLN A 290 3.91 16.91 -24.22
C GLN A 290 3.59 17.59 -22.87
N ASP A 291 2.69 17.02 -22.07
CA ASP A 291 2.38 17.53 -20.73
C ASP A 291 3.60 17.37 -19.79
N ILE A 292 4.29 16.22 -19.86
CA ILE A 292 5.54 15.98 -19.12
C ILE A 292 6.63 16.96 -19.60
N ALA A 293 6.75 17.19 -20.90
CA ALA A 293 7.71 18.14 -21.46
C ALA A 293 7.46 19.57 -21.00
N ALA A 294 6.19 20.02 -21.04
CA ALA A 294 5.82 21.35 -20.52
C ALA A 294 6.12 21.50 -19.03
N LEU A 295 5.81 20.48 -18.23
CA LEU A 295 6.06 20.47 -16.79
C LEU A 295 7.56 20.53 -16.44
N THR A 296 8.39 19.83 -17.21
CA THR A 296 9.82 19.65 -16.89
C THR A 296 10.74 20.60 -17.66
N GLY A 297 10.18 21.39 -18.56
CA GLY A 297 10.94 22.29 -19.45
C GLY A 297 11.78 21.55 -20.48
N GLY A 298 11.43 20.30 -20.79
CA GLY A 298 12.10 19.48 -21.79
C GLY A 298 11.40 19.52 -23.14
N GLN A 299 11.92 18.72 -24.07
CA GLN A 299 11.36 18.54 -25.40
C GLN A 299 11.05 17.06 -25.65
N VAL A 300 9.93 16.79 -26.32
CA VAL A 300 9.61 15.43 -26.77
C VAL A 300 10.52 15.10 -27.98
N ILE A 301 11.29 14.04 -27.84
CA ILE A 301 12.16 13.51 -28.89
C ILE A 301 11.32 12.61 -29.78
N SER A 302 11.08 13.08 -31.02
CA SER A 302 10.23 12.43 -32.01
C SER A 302 10.82 12.55 -33.40
N GLU A 303 10.76 11.46 -34.18
CA GLU A 303 11.14 11.51 -35.58
C GLU A 303 10.19 12.37 -36.42
N GLU A 304 8.92 12.43 -36.05
CA GLU A 304 7.96 13.31 -36.75
C GLU A 304 8.38 14.78 -36.63
N LEU A 305 9.10 15.13 -35.56
CA LEU A 305 9.70 16.47 -35.36
C LEU A 305 11.12 16.58 -35.93
N GLY A 306 11.64 15.53 -36.58
CA GLY A 306 12.97 15.51 -37.15
C GLY A 306 14.12 15.38 -36.15
N ILE A 307 13.83 15.04 -34.88
CA ILE A 307 14.84 14.93 -33.83
C ILE A 307 15.22 13.46 -33.66
N LYS A 308 16.48 13.14 -33.91
CA LYS A 308 17.06 11.81 -33.68
C LYS A 308 17.67 11.72 -32.28
N LEU A 309 17.60 10.53 -31.68
CA LEU A 309 18.06 10.29 -30.31
C LEU A 309 19.58 10.47 -30.16
N ASP A 310 20.37 10.13 -31.19
CA ASP A 310 21.82 10.28 -31.25
C ASP A 310 22.31 11.75 -31.29
N HIS A 311 21.40 12.69 -31.54
CA HIS A 311 21.68 14.14 -31.62
C HIS A 311 21.05 14.93 -30.47
N VAL A 312 20.58 14.25 -29.41
CA VAL A 312 19.96 14.92 -28.26
C VAL A 312 21.02 15.55 -27.35
N HIS A 313 20.81 16.82 -26.99
CA HIS A 313 21.63 17.58 -26.08
C HIS A 313 20.98 17.72 -24.71
N LEU A 314 21.79 18.00 -23.67
CA LEU A 314 21.31 18.16 -22.27
C LEU A 314 20.25 19.25 -22.11
N GLU A 315 20.24 20.25 -22.98
CA GLU A 315 19.29 21.37 -22.97
C GLU A 315 17.88 20.96 -23.37
N GLN A 316 17.76 19.89 -24.15
CA GLN A 316 16.48 19.33 -24.61
C GLN A 316 15.85 18.38 -23.59
N LEU A 317 16.63 17.96 -22.58
CA LEU A 317 16.13 17.11 -21.50
C LEU A 317 15.28 17.93 -20.53
N GLY A 318 14.19 17.35 -20.08
CA GLY A 318 13.45 17.86 -18.96
C GLY A 318 14.28 17.80 -17.67
N LYS A 319 13.90 18.61 -16.68
CA LYS A 319 14.56 18.68 -15.38
C LYS A 319 13.50 18.66 -14.28
N ALA A 320 13.81 17.96 -13.19
CA ALA A 320 12.98 17.96 -11.99
C ALA A 320 13.85 17.91 -10.75
N LYS A 321 13.40 18.54 -9.65
CA LYS A 321 14.09 18.48 -8.37
C LYS A 321 14.17 17.05 -7.86
N ARG A 322 13.11 16.28 -8.05
CA ARG A 322 13.05 14.89 -7.62
C ARG A 322 12.12 14.09 -8.51
N VAL A 323 12.47 12.83 -8.75
CA VAL A 323 11.59 11.83 -9.38
C VAL A 323 11.55 10.60 -8.48
N VAL A 324 10.35 10.10 -8.21
CA VAL A 324 10.10 8.86 -7.47
C VAL A 324 9.38 7.89 -8.38
N VAL A 325 9.95 6.72 -8.57
CA VAL A 325 9.36 5.65 -9.39
C VAL A 325 9.18 4.41 -8.54
N ASP A 326 7.95 3.99 -8.38
CA ASP A 326 7.60 2.72 -7.76
C ASP A 326 7.29 1.65 -8.84
N LYS A 327 6.73 0.52 -8.44
CA LYS A 327 6.36 -0.57 -9.35
C LYS A 327 5.29 -0.17 -10.36
N ASP A 328 4.38 0.71 -9.99
CA ASP A 328 3.17 1.03 -10.74
C ASP A 328 3.12 2.48 -11.23
N ASN A 329 3.83 3.40 -10.57
CA ASN A 329 3.72 4.84 -10.78
C ASN A 329 5.08 5.53 -10.94
N THR A 330 5.05 6.67 -11.62
CA THR A 330 6.15 7.64 -11.69
C THR A 330 5.64 9.00 -11.24
N THR A 331 6.26 9.58 -10.21
CA THR A 331 5.96 10.92 -9.68
C THR A 331 7.11 11.88 -9.97
N ILE A 332 6.83 12.95 -10.68
CA ILE A 332 7.75 14.06 -10.97
C ILE A 332 7.43 15.19 -10.02
N ILE A 333 8.41 15.67 -9.26
CA ILE A 333 8.27 16.69 -8.22
C ILE A 333 9.22 17.86 -8.53
N GLY A 334 8.67 19.07 -8.54
CA GLY A 334 9.45 20.27 -8.81
C GLY A 334 10.01 20.31 -10.24
N GLY A 335 9.14 20.13 -11.23
CA GLY A 335 9.50 20.30 -12.64
C GLY A 335 10.02 21.71 -12.93
N ALA A 336 11.00 21.83 -13.81
CA ALA A 336 11.64 23.11 -14.17
C ALA A 336 10.97 23.80 -15.39
N GLY A 337 9.74 23.42 -15.74
CA GLY A 337 8.98 24.03 -16.84
C GLY A 337 8.59 25.48 -16.54
N ASP A 338 8.45 26.27 -17.59
CA ASP A 338 7.93 27.64 -17.47
C ASP A 338 6.43 27.61 -17.13
N ARG A 339 6.04 28.29 -16.05
CA ARG A 339 4.65 28.36 -15.59
C ARG A 339 3.68 28.82 -16.68
N LYS A 340 4.12 29.75 -17.54
CA LYS A 340 3.29 30.21 -18.66
C LYS A 340 2.99 29.09 -19.68
N GLN A 341 3.97 28.19 -19.92
CA GLN A 341 3.77 27.05 -20.80
C GLN A 341 2.83 26.02 -20.16
N ILE A 342 2.98 25.76 -18.85
CA ILE A 342 2.10 24.87 -18.08
C ILE A 342 0.67 25.42 -18.09
N ASP A 343 0.47 26.70 -17.76
CA ASP A 343 -0.84 27.35 -17.76
C ASP A 343 -1.47 27.34 -19.16
N GLY A 344 -0.67 27.62 -20.21
CA GLY A 344 -1.11 27.53 -21.60
C GLY A 344 -1.59 26.13 -21.98
N ARG A 345 -0.90 25.09 -21.47
CA ARG A 345 -1.27 23.69 -21.70
C ARG A 345 -2.56 23.34 -20.95
N ILE A 346 -2.72 23.79 -19.73
CA ILE A 346 -3.95 23.64 -18.92
C ILE A 346 -5.15 24.26 -19.66
N GLU A 347 -5.00 25.49 -20.15
CA GLU A 347 -6.04 26.16 -20.93
C GLU A 347 -6.40 25.45 -22.24
N GLN A 348 -5.42 24.86 -22.91
CA GLN A 348 -5.65 24.04 -24.10
C GLN A 348 -6.52 22.82 -23.77
N ILE A 349 -6.21 22.09 -22.69
CA ILE A 349 -6.98 20.91 -22.23
C ILE A 349 -8.39 21.33 -21.85
N ARG A 350 -8.57 22.45 -21.13
CA ARG A 350 -9.92 22.99 -20.79
C ARG A 350 -10.76 23.25 -22.02
N ARG A 351 -10.19 23.89 -23.04
CA ARG A 351 -10.88 24.14 -24.32
C ARG A 351 -11.24 22.83 -25.05
N GLU A 352 -10.42 21.79 -24.94
CA GLU A 352 -10.72 20.48 -25.52
C GLU A 352 -11.90 19.80 -24.80
N ILE A 353 -12.00 19.94 -23.46
CA ILE A 353 -13.13 19.45 -22.64
C ILE A 353 -14.44 20.13 -23.01
N GLU A 354 -14.41 21.44 -23.30
CA GLU A 354 -15.58 22.25 -23.62
C GLU A 354 -16.13 22.02 -25.04
N LYS A 355 -15.36 21.39 -25.95
CA LYS A 355 -15.82 21.09 -27.30
C LYS A 355 -17.02 20.15 -27.28
N LYS A 356 -18.11 20.51 -27.92
CA LYS A 356 -19.35 19.70 -28.02
C LYS A 356 -19.17 18.36 -28.74
N THR A 357 -18.10 18.20 -29.51
CA THR A 357 -17.78 16.98 -30.28
C THR A 357 -17.00 15.94 -29.47
N THR A 358 -16.58 16.27 -28.22
CA THR A 358 -15.83 15.35 -27.36
C THR A 358 -16.77 14.33 -26.75
N GLY A 359 -16.54 13.04 -26.97
CA GLY A 359 -17.32 11.95 -26.36
C GLY A 359 -17.14 11.92 -24.82
N ASP A 360 -18.12 11.35 -24.11
CA ASP A 360 -18.11 11.31 -22.64
C ASP A 360 -16.83 10.64 -22.08
N TYR A 361 -16.38 9.55 -22.69
CA TYR A 361 -15.15 8.85 -22.31
C TYR A 361 -13.89 9.72 -22.55
N ASP A 362 -13.82 10.41 -23.68
CA ASP A 362 -12.67 11.29 -23.97
C ASP A 362 -12.67 12.52 -23.05
N ARG A 363 -13.86 13.02 -22.71
CA ARG A 363 -14.02 14.10 -21.74
C ARG A 363 -13.53 13.70 -20.36
N GLU A 364 -13.90 12.51 -19.88
CA GLU A 364 -13.41 11.97 -18.61
C GLU A 364 -11.87 11.88 -18.59
N LYS A 365 -11.27 11.36 -19.67
CA LYS A 365 -9.81 11.24 -19.77
C LYS A 365 -9.08 12.59 -19.90
N LEU A 366 -9.70 13.58 -20.51
CA LEU A 366 -9.18 14.94 -20.53
C LEU A 366 -9.28 15.60 -19.14
N GLN A 367 -10.35 15.34 -18.37
CA GLN A 367 -10.49 15.82 -17.00
C GLN A 367 -9.44 15.20 -16.07
N GLU A 368 -9.20 13.88 -16.18
CA GLU A 368 -8.12 13.21 -15.46
C GLU A 368 -6.75 13.83 -15.77
N ARG A 369 -6.45 14.07 -17.04
CA ARG A 369 -5.20 14.69 -17.48
C ARG A 369 -5.06 16.13 -16.99
N LEU A 370 -6.16 16.90 -17.01
CA LEU A 370 -6.22 18.24 -16.44
C LEU A 370 -5.92 18.24 -14.94
N ALA A 371 -6.54 17.34 -14.20
CA ALA A 371 -6.33 17.21 -12.76
C ALA A 371 -4.86 16.88 -12.42
N LYS A 372 -4.25 15.96 -13.16
CA LYS A 372 -2.83 15.58 -12.98
C LYS A 372 -1.86 16.73 -13.26
N LEU A 373 -2.13 17.58 -14.25
CA LEU A 373 -1.25 18.70 -14.60
C LEU A 373 -1.49 19.96 -13.75
N ALA A 374 -2.76 20.26 -13.44
CA ALA A 374 -3.14 21.47 -12.71
C ALA A 374 -3.02 21.35 -11.18
N GLY A 375 -3.12 20.13 -10.64
CA GLY A 375 -3.12 19.86 -9.21
C GLY A 375 -1.74 20.03 -8.55
N GLY A 376 -0.66 19.84 -9.29
CA GLY A 376 0.69 19.82 -8.72
C GLY A 376 0.92 18.63 -7.78
N VAL A 377 1.96 18.72 -6.97
CA VAL A 377 2.29 17.75 -5.93
C VAL A 377 2.38 18.45 -4.58
N ALA A 378 1.61 17.99 -3.60
CA ALA A 378 1.75 18.42 -2.21
C ALA A 378 2.91 17.65 -1.57
N VAL A 379 3.93 18.35 -1.13
CA VAL A 379 5.09 17.79 -0.44
C VAL A 379 4.96 18.08 1.05
N VAL A 380 4.77 17.05 1.84
CA VAL A 380 4.77 17.13 3.31
C VAL A 380 6.17 16.81 3.79
N ARG A 381 6.89 17.82 4.33
CA ARG A 381 8.21 17.61 4.92
C ARG A 381 8.05 17.40 6.41
N VAL A 382 8.33 16.17 6.85
CA VAL A 382 8.17 15.75 8.24
C VAL A 382 9.38 16.17 9.06
N GLY A 383 9.14 16.94 10.12
CA GLY A 383 10.13 17.30 11.10
C GLY A 383 9.92 16.56 12.42
N ALA A 384 11.03 16.15 13.06
CA ALA A 384 10.99 15.54 14.39
C ALA A 384 12.33 15.75 15.12
N PRO A 385 12.33 15.69 16.47
CA PRO A 385 13.55 15.80 17.27
C PRO A 385 14.50 14.61 17.15
N SER A 386 14.00 13.44 16.80
CA SER A 386 14.77 12.20 16.66
C SER A 386 14.43 11.46 15.37
N GLU A 387 15.37 10.68 14.86
CA GLU A 387 15.19 9.83 13.66
C GLU A 387 14.06 8.80 13.85
N SER A 388 13.97 8.21 15.02
CA SER A 388 12.90 7.25 15.35
C SER A 388 11.51 7.90 15.30
N GLU A 389 11.36 9.10 15.86
CA GLU A 389 10.09 9.84 15.82
C GLU A 389 9.76 10.32 14.41
N MET A 390 10.77 10.73 13.63
CA MET A 390 10.60 11.12 12.23
C MET A 390 10.06 9.94 11.41
N LYS A 391 10.64 8.75 11.58
CA LYS A 391 10.21 7.53 10.89
C LYS A 391 8.76 7.17 11.26
N SER A 392 8.42 7.21 12.54
CA SER A 392 7.05 6.94 13.01
C SER A 392 6.02 7.96 12.47
N LYS A 393 6.35 9.26 12.47
CA LYS A 393 5.48 10.30 11.90
C LYS A 393 5.30 10.15 10.39
N LYS A 394 6.36 9.75 9.68
CA LYS A 394 6.32 9.52 8.24
C LYS A 394 5.42 8.33 7.90
N GLU A 395 5.55 7.21 8.62
CA GLU A 395 4.66 6.05 8.48
C GLU A 395 3.20 6.44 8.74
N ALA A 396 2.91 7.14 9.84
CA ALA A 396 1.56 7.60 10.15
C ALA A 396 0.97 8.55 9.09
N LEU A 397 1.79 9.40 8.48
CA LEU A 397 1.37 10.26 7.36
C LEU A 397 1.10 9.47 6.08
N ASP A 398 1.96 8.52 5.72
CA ASP A 398 1.78 7.65 4.55
C ASP A 398 0.47 6.84 4.69
N ASP A 399 0.17 6.30 5.88
CA ASP A 399 -1.07 5.59 6.18
C ASP A 399 -2.30 6.52 6.10
N ALA A 400 -2.22 7.71 6.71
CA ALA A 400 -3.30 8.69 6.67
C ALA A 400 -3.63 9.16 5.25
N ILE A 401 -2.62 9.39 4.40
CA ILE A 401 -2.80 9.74 2.99
C ILE A 401 -3.49 8.60 2.23
N SER A 402 -3.02 7.37 2.42
CA SER A 402 -3.56 6.18 1.75
C SER A 402 -5.00 5.91 2.16
N ALA A 403 -5.30 5.96 3.47
CA ALA A 403 -6.65 5.81 4.01
C ALA A 403 -7.60 6.91 3.51
N THR A 404 -7.14 8.17 3.47
CA THR A 404 -7.98 9.28 3.00
C THR A 404 -8.26 9.16 1.50
N LYS A 405 -7.28 8.76 0.68
CA LYS A 405 -7.49 8.43 -0.74
C LYS A 405 -8.47 7.28 -0.93
N ALA A 406 -8.36 6.23 -0.12
CA ALA A 406 -9.27 5.09 -0.14
C ALA A 406 -10.71 5.50 0.23
N ALA A 407 -10.87 6.42 1.20
CA ALA A 407 -12.15 6.99 1.60
C ALA A 407 -12.79 7.84 0.49
N VAL A 408 -12.00 8.64 -0.20
CA VAL A 408 -12.47 9.44 -1.35
C VAL A 408 -12.93 8.52 -2.49
N ALA A 409 -12.22 7.40 -2.72
CA ALA A 409 -12.51 6.47 -3.81
C ALA A 409 -13.80 5.66 -3.62
N GLU A 410 -14.01 5.07 -2.43
CA GLU A 410 -15.15 4.16 -2.18
C GLU A 410 -16.07 4.62 -1.04
N GLY A 411 -15.84 5.80 -0.47
CA GLY A 411 -16.64 6.32 0.65
C GLY A 411 -16.16 5.82 2.01
N ILE A 412 -16.96 6.13 3.01
CA ILE A 412 -16.72 5.84 4.43
C ILE A 412 -17.87 5.07 5.07
N VAL A 413 -17.53 4.35 6.11
CA VAL A 413 -18.45 3.56 6.95
C VAL A 413 -18.18 3.85 8.43
N PRO A 414 -19.11 3.52 9.35
CA PRO A 414 -18.82 3.54 10.79
C PRO A 414 -17.62 2.68 11.14
N GLY A 415 -16.68 3.25 11.90
CA GLY A 415 -15.45 2.58 12.31
C GLY A 415 -15.61 1.64 13.52
N GLY A 416 -14.49 1.37 14.21
CA GLY A 416 -14.48 0.55 15.44
C GLY A 416 -14.94 -0.90 15.23
N GLY A 417 -14.94 -1.39 13.98
CA GLY A 417 -15.43 -2.73 13.60
C GLY A 417 -16.96 -2.83 13.51
N LEU A 418 -17.71 -1.75 13.78
CA LEU A 418 -19.18 -1.76 13.76
C LEU A 418 -19.73 -2.22 12.41
N THR A 419 -19.14 -1.76 11.32
CA THR A 419 -19.59 -2.11 9.97
C THR A 419 -19.50 -3.61 9.70
N LEU A 420 -18.44 -4.28 10.17
CA LEU A 420 -18.31 -5.74 10.08
C LEU A 420 -19.41 -6.44 10.90
N LEU A 421 -19.72 -5.94 12.10
CA LEU A 421 -20.82 -6.46 12.92
C LEU A 421 -22.19 -6.28 12.25
N ARG A 422 -22.43 -5.17 11.53
CA ARG A 422 -23.68 -4.97 10.78
C ARG A 422 -23.84 -5.95 9.62
N CYS A 423 -22.75 -6.49 9.07
CA CYS A 423 -22.79 -7.55 8.06
C CYS A 423 -23.25 -8.92 8.62
N VAL A 424 -23.16 -9.15 9.93
CA VAL A 424 -23.56 -10.41 10.60
C VAL A 424 -25.03 -10.76 10.31
N GLY A 425 -25.92 -9.77 10.28
CA GLY A 425 -27.34 -9.98 9.98
C GLY A 425 -27.57 -10.56 8.57
N VAL A 426 -26.84 -10.04 7.58
CA VAL A 426 -26.91 -10.53 6.19
C VAL A 426 -26.36 -11.94 6.08
N LEU A 427 -25.27 -12.26 6.80
CA LEU A 427 -24.70 -13.61 6.85
C LEU A 427 -25.63 -14.60 7.55
N THR A 428 -26.41 -14.18 8.54
CA THR A 428 -27.44 -15.03 9.17
C THR A 428 -28.52 -15.45 8.16
N ALA A 429 -28.94 -14.55 7.29
CA ALA A 429 -29.88 -14.87 6.21
C ALA A 429 -29.25 -15.78 5.14
N GLU A 430 -27.95 -15.63 4.85
CA GLU A 430 -27.23 -16.47 3.89
C GLU A 430 -26.97 -17.87 4.46
N GLU A 431 -26.66 -17.97 5.75
CA GLU A 431 -26.51 -19.24 6.48
C GLU A 431 -27.73 -20.16 6.32
N GLY A 432 -28.93 -19.59 6.32
CA GLY A 432 -30.18 -20.33 6.11
C GLY A 432 -30.35 -20.93 4.72
N LYS A 433 -29.50 -20.53 3.75
CA LYS A 433 -29.53 -21.03 2.36
C LYS A 433 -28.43 -22.07 2.08
N CYS A 434 -27.58 -22.36 3.05
CA CYS A 434 -26.47 -23.29 2.95
C CYS A 434 -26.73 -24.53 3.78
N GLU A 435 -26.14 -25.66 3.38
CA GLU A 435 -26.23 -26.95 4.07
C GLU A 435 -24.84 -27.51 4.34
N GLY A 436 -24.72 -28.45 5.28
CA GLY A 436 -23.48 -29.16 5.60
C GLY A 436 -22.32 -28.23 5.93
N ASP A 437 -21.14 -28.55 5.42
CA ASP A 437 -19.90 -27.82 5.73
C ASP A 437 -19.81 -26.45 5.02
N GLU A 438 -20.58 -26.20 3.97
CA GLU A 438 -20.73 -24.86 3.38
C GLU A 438 -21.38 -23.91 4.40
N LYS A 439 -22.42 -24.38 5.12
CA LYS A 439 -23.04 -23.63 6.22
C LYS A 439 -22.02 -23.32 7.33
N THR A 440 -21.19 -24.31 7.66
CA THR A 440 -20.10 -24.14 8.64
C THR A 440 -19.14 -23.02 8.20
N GLY A 441 -18.79 -22.95 6.91
CA GLY A 441 -17.96 -21.85 6.36
C GLY A 441 -18.60 -20.48 6.57
N VAL A 442 -19.91 -20.32 6.33
CA VAL A 442 -20.64 -19.07 6.61
C VAL A 442 -20.61 -18.73 8.10
N GLN A 443 -20.80 -19.70 8.99
CA GLN A 443 -20.76 -19.52 10.44
C GLN A 443 -19.38 -19.09 10.94
N ILE A 444 -18.29 -19.65 10.37
CA ILE A 444 -16.93 -19.27 10.70
C ILE A 444 -16.71 -17.80 10.37
N LEU A 445 -17.06 -17.33 9.16
CA LEU A 445 -16.89 -15.92 8.81
C LEU A 445 -17.74 -15.03 9.71
N LYS A 446 -18.99 -15.40 9.96
CA LYS A 446 -19.90 -14.65 10.84
C LYS A 446 -19.28 -14.39 12.22
N ARG A 447 -18.65 -15.41 12.84
CA ARG A 447 -17.94 -15.28 14.12
C ARG A 447 -16.66 -14.44 13.97
N ALA A 448 -15.92 -14.62 12.88
CA ALA A 448 -14.68 -13.90 12.66
C ALA A 448 -14.88 -12.39 12.51
N LEU A 449 -16.04 -11.94 11.99
CA LEU A 449 -16.37 -10.51 11.87
C LEU A 449 -16.45 -9.79 13.23
N GLU A 450 -16.58 -10.51 14.35
CA GLU A 450 -16.57 -9.94 15.68
C GLU A 450 -15.15 -9.63 16.19
N ALA A 451 -14.14 -10.30 15.64
CA ALA A 451 -12.78 -10.28 16.17
C ALA A 451 -12.13 -8.89 16.24
N PRO A 452 -12.25 -8.00 15.23
CA PRO A 452 -11.68 -6.65 15.31
C PRO A 452 -12.30 -5.82 16.44
N THR A 453 -13.63 -5.78 16.55
CA THR A 453 -14.32 -5.05 17.62
C THR A 453 -13.95 -5.59 19.00
N ARG A 454 -13.91 -6.91 19.16
CA ARG A 454 -13.50 -7.57 20.40
C ARG A 454 -12.09 -7.12 20.80
N GLN A 455 -11.16 -7.14 19.86
CA GLN A 455 -9.77 -6.76 20.13
C GLN A 455 -9.63 -5.27 20.49
N ILE A 456 -10.33 -4.37 19.80
CA ILE A 456 -10.35 -2.93 20.11
C ILE A 456 -10.84 -2.70 21.56
N ALA A 457 -11.90 -3.40 21.98
CA ALA A 457 -12.42 -3.33 23.34
C ALA A 457 -11.41 -3.85 24.36
N GLU A 458 -10.81 -5.02 24.12
CA GLU A 458 -9.79 -5.62 25.00
C GLU A 458 -8.55 -4.73 25.14
N ASN A 459 -8.07 -4.12 24.07
CA ASN A 459 -6.96 -3.16 24.11
C ASN A 459 -7.29 -1.92 24.94
N SER A 460 -8.57 -1.57 25.04
CA SER A 460 -9.06 -0.48 25.92
C SER A 460 -9.35 -0.94 27.36
N ALA A 461 -8.99 -2.18 27.72
CA ALA A 461 -9.30 -2.79 29.00
C ALA A 461 -10.81 -2.81 29.30
N THR A 462 -11.60 -3.23 28.31
CA THR A 462 -13.05 -3.44 28.39
C THR A 462 -13.35 -4.85 27.86
N ASP A 463 -14.34 -5.54 28.45
CA ASP A 463 -14.72 -6.89 28.01
C ASP A 463 -15.24 -6.87 26.57
N GLY A 464 -14.51 -7.54 25.65
CA GLY A 464 -14.83 -7.59 24.25
C GLY A 464 -16.15 -8.30 23.95
N GLY A 465 -16.54 -9.30 24.74
CA GLY A 465 -17.80 -10.03 24.59
C GLY A 465 -19.01 -9.14 24.90
N VAL A 466 -18.93 -8.37 25.98
CA VAL A 466 -19.98 -7.42 26.37
C VAL A 466 -20.14 -6.32 25.31
N VAL A 467 -19.03 -5.77 24.83
CA VAL A 467 -19.05 -4.72 23.79
C VAL A 467 -19.67 -5.24 22.50
N VAL A 468 -19.23 -6.39 22.01
CA VAL A 468 -19.77 -7.01 20.78
C VAL A 468 -21.28 -7.28 20.93
N ALA A 469 -21.70 -7.91 22.04
CA ALA A 469 -23.12 -8.21 22.27
C ALA A 469 -23.99 -6.94 22.26
N ARG A 470 -23.52 -5.86 22.90
CA ARG A 470 -24.23 -4.58 22.93
C ARG A 470 -24.25 -3.91 21.54
N MET A 471 -23.13 -3.91 20.80
CA MET A 471 -23.10 -3.34 19.47
C MET A 471 -23.96 -4.13 18.46
N LEU A 472 -24.05 -5.46 18.58
CA LEU A 472 -24.95 -6.28 17.75
C LEU A 472 -26.43 -5.99 18.02
N SER A 473 -26.81 -5.71 19.26
CA SER A 473 -28.19 -5.34 19.64
C SER A 473 -28.54 -3.89 19.31
N GLY A 474 -27.54 -3.01 19.15
CA GLY A 474 -27.70 -1.60 18.81
C GLY A 474 -28.17 -1.38 17.37
N LYS A 475 -28.70 -0.20 17.07
CA LYS A 475 -29.21 0.18 15.74
C LYS A 475 -28.37 1.29 15.11
N GLY A 476 -28.39 1.33 13.78
CA GLY A 476 -27.72 2.41 13.03
C GLY A 476 -26.21 2.43 13.29
N ASN A 477 -25.68 3.62 13.56
CA ASN A 477 -24.26 3.86 13.77
C ASN A 477 -23.84 3.84 15.25
N GLU A 478 -24.75 3.45 16.16
CA GLU A 478 -24.41 3.32 17.57
C GLU A 478 -23.35 2.23 17.77
N GLY A 479 -22.19 2.63 18.30
CA GLY A 479 -21.05 1.77 18.54
C GLY A 479 -20.20 2.23 19.72
N PHE A 480 -19.15 1.49 20.03
CA PHE A 480 -18.27 1.71 21.16
C PHE A 480 -17.08 2.60 20.79
N ASP A 481 -17.01 3.78 21.40
CA ASP A 481 -15.80 4.61 21.41
C ASP A 481 -14.81 4.06 22.43
N ALA A 482 -13.81 3.34 21.97
CA ALA A 482 -12.79 2.73 22.83
C ALA A 482 -11.84 3.77 23.46
N GLY A 483 -11.73 4.97 22.88
CA GLY A 483 -10.97 6.08 23.45
C GLY A 483 -11.60 6.63 24.72
N ARG A 484 -12.93 6.88 24.68
CA ARG A 484 -13.71 7.41 25.81
C ARG A 484 -14.38 6.35 26.66
N LYS A 485 -14.48 5.11 26.16
CA LYS A 485 -15.21 3.97 26.77
C LYS A 485 -16.71 4.23 26.88
N GLU A 486 -17.29 4.86 25.88
CA GLU A 486 -18.69 5.24 25.80
C GLU A 486 -19.34 4.69 24.53
N TYR A 487 -20.67 4.62 24.51
CA TYR A 487 -21.43 4.25 23.31
C TYR A 487 -22.02 5.52 22.70
N VAL A 488 -21.66 5.75 21.44
CA VAL A 488 -22.00 6.96 20.71
C VAL A 488 -22.39 6.63 19.26
N ASP A 489 -22.99 7.59 18.54
CA ASP A 489 -23.02 7.51 17.07
C ASP A 489 -21.60 7.71 16.55
N LEU A 490 -21.01 6.64 16.00
CA LEU A 490 -19.62 6.64 15.57
C LEU A 490 -19.35 7.62 14.41
N ILE A 491 -20.35 7.84 13.54
CA ILE A 491 -20.21 8.79 12.43
C ILE A 491 -20.20 10.23 12.97
N GLU A 492 -21.09 10.56 13.88
CA GLU A 492 -21.14 11.90 14.50
C GLU A 492 -19.89 12.14 15.36
N ALA A 493 -19.38 11.10 16.02
CA ALA A 493 -18.15 11.17 16.81
C ALA A 493 -16.88 11.23 15.92
N GLY A 494 -17.01 11.09 14.59
CA GLY A 494 -15.88 11.10 13.67
C GLY A 494 -15.07 9.79 13.65
N ILE A 495 -15.59 8.71 14.23
CA ILE A 495 -14.96 7.39 14.22
C ILE A 495 -15.44 6.65 12.98
N ILE A 496 -14.71 6.84 11.89
CA ILE A 496 -15.08 6.41 10.54
C ILE A 496 -13.91 5.69 9.86
N ASP A 497 -14.23 4.62 9.15
CA ASP A 497 -13.23 3.84 8.38
C ASP A 497 -13.48 3.99 6.87
N PRO A 498 -12.43 3.98 6.03
CA PRO A 498 -12.60 3.91 4.59
C PRO A 498 -13.22 2.57 4.17
N THR A 499 -14.29 2.62 3.38
CA THR A 499 -14.98 1.41 2.88
C THR A 499 -14.01 0.47 2.15
N LYS A 500 -13.13 1.03 1.32
CA LYS A 500 -12.14 0.27 0.56
C LYS A 500 -11.17 -0.49 1.47
N VAL A 501 -10.71 0.13 2.57
CA VAL A 501 -9.80 -0.50 3.54
C VAL A 501 -10.47 -1.70 4.20
N VAL A 502 -11.68 -1.53 4.72
CA VAL A 502 -12.42 -2.62 5.38
C VAL A 502 -12.72 -3.77 4.41
N ARG A 503 -13.09 -3.43 3.17
CA ARG A 503 -13.36 -4.42 2.11
C ARG A 503 -12.12 -5.23 1.75
N VAL A 504 -11.01 -4.56 1.47
CA VAL A 504 -9.74 -5.21 1.07
C VAL A 504 -9.19 -6.05 2.21
N ALA A 505 -9.27 -5.57 3.45
CA ALA A 505 -8.87 -6.33 4.63
C ALA A 505 -9.68 -7.65 4.75
N LEU A 506 -10.98 -7.60 4.54
CA LEU A 506 -11.85 -8.78 4.57
C LEU A 506 -11.54 -9.74 3.41
N GLU A 507 -11.38 -9.24 2.18
CA GLU A 507 -11.04 -10.05 0.99
C GLU A 507 -9.72 -10.79 1.18
N ASN A 508 -8.67 -10.10 1.61
CA ASN A 508 -7.35 -10.68 1.84
C ASN A 508 -7.35 -11.67 3.01
N ALA A 509 -8.09 -11.37 4.09
CA ALA A 509 -8.23 -12.26 5.23
C ALA A 509 -8.87 -13.60 4.82
N VAL A 510 -9.98 -13.55 4.10
CA VAL A 510 -10.66 -14.77 3.62
C VAL A 510 -9.79 -15.54 2.63
N SER A 511 -9.11 -14.84 1.72
CA SER A 511 -8.22 -15.46 0.73
C SER A 511 -7.09 -16.25 1.40
N VAL A 512 -6.36 -15.62 2.34
CA VAL A 512 -5.22 -16.25 3.03
C VAL A 512 -5.69 -17.39 3.93
N ALA A 513 -6.73 -17.18 4.73
CA ALA A 513 -7.27 -18.21 5.60
C ALA A 513 -7.78 -19.43 4.82
N SER A 514 -8.43 -19.21 3.67
CA SER A 514 -8.90 -20.28 2.80
C SER A 514 -7.76 -21.16 2.26
N VAL A 515 -6.65 -20.55 1.86
CA VAL A 515 -5.46 -21.29 1.40
C VAL A 515 -4.87 -22.12 2.54
N LEU A 516 -4.76 -21.54 3.73
CA LEU A 516 -4.26 -22.24 4.93
C LEU A 516 -5.17 -23.43 5.31
N LEU A 517 -6.49 -23.28 5.22
CA LEU A 517 -7.44 -24.36 5.53
C LEU A 517 -7.36 -25.53 4.55
N LEU A 518 -7.08 -25.26 3.27
CA LEU A 518 -6.92 -26.30 2.25
C LEU A 518 -5.58 -27.03 2.35
N THR A 519 -4.62 -26.52 3.15
CA THR A 519 -3.30 -27.12 3.29
C THR A 519 -3.38 -28.46 4.02
N GLU A 520 -2.96 -29.54 3.38
CA GLU A 520 -2.94 -30.90 3.92
C GLU A 520 -1.55 -31.32 4.41
N ALA A 521 -0.50 -30.77 3.78
CA ALA A 521 0.89 -31.06 4.13
C ALA A 521 1.76 -29.80 4.07
N THR A 522 2.81 -29.79 4.89
CA THR A 522 3.89 -28.79 4.84
C THR A 522 5.20 -29.46 4.46
N MET A 523 6.05 -28.74 3.75
CA MET A 523 7.39 -29.18 3.39
C MET A 523 8.37 -28.05 3.71
N THR A 524 9.23 -28.28 4.69
CA THR A 524 10.22 -27.31 5.17
C THR A 524 11.63 -27.86 5.09
N GLU A 525 12.64 -27.02 5.08
CA GLU A 525 14.03 -27.44 5.18
C GLU A 525 14.37 -27.77 6.64
N ILE A 526 15.10 -28.88 6.84
CA ILE A 526 15.60 -29.23 8.17
C ILE A 526 16.75 -28.28 8.47
N PRO A 527 16.70 -27.50 9.57
CA PRO A 527 17.81 -26.65 9.96
C PRO A 527 19.08 -27.50 10.16
N GLU A 528 20.18 -27.13 9.55
CA GLU A 528 21.47 -27.73 9.86
C GLU A 528 21.80 -27.38 11.32
N GLU A 529 21.96 -28.40 12.17
CA GLU A 529 22.52 -28.20 13.51
C GLU A 529 23.93 -27.60 13.35
N THR A 530 24.06 -26.36 13.74
CA THR A 530 25.35 -25.69 13.83
C THR A 530 26.17 -26.46 14.87
N LYS A 531 26.95 -27.47 14.45
CA LYS A 531 27.94 -28.10 15.32
C LYS A 531 28.81 -26.97 15.84
N GLN A 532 28.66 -26.61 17.09
CA GLN A 532 29.64 -25.80 17.79
C GLN A 532 30.96 -26.53 17.64
N ARG A 533 31.88 -25.97 16.85
CA ARG A 533 33.27 -26.39 16.86
C ARG A 533 33.77 -26.17 18.28
N ILE A 534 33.88 -27.27 19.03
CA ILE A 534 34.64 -27.27 20.29
C ILE A 534 36.08 -26.93 19.83
N PRO A 535 36.70 -25.86 20.38
CA PRO A 535 38.09 -25.59 20.11
C PRO A 535 38.87 -26.83 20.55
N GLU A 536 39.58 -27.49 19.64
CA GLU A 536 40.63 -28.44 20.01
C GLU A 536 41.63 -27.70 20.91
N GLN A 537 41.57 -28.00 22.21
CA GLN A 537 42.62 -27.62 23.11
C GLN A 537 43.88 -28.30 22.56
N GLU A 538 44.86 -27.52 22.13
CA GLU A 538 46.21 -27.94 21.93
C GLU A 538 46.67 -28.67 23.21
N MET A 539 46.73 -29.98 23.14
CA MET A 539 47.52 -30.76 24.10
C MET A 539 48.98 -30.54 23.70
N GLY A 540 49.57 -29.53 24.34
CA GLY A 540 51.02 -29.37 24.32
C GLY A 540 51.67 -30.57 24.98
N LEU A 541 52.60 -31.15 24.27
CA LEU A 541 53.75 -31.88 24.80
C LEU A 541 54.99 -31.02 24.56
#